data_ec95cec323b4b041019199d0d536d3bf
#
_entry.id   ec95cec323b4b041019199d0d536d3bf
#
_cell.length_a   1.000
_cell.length_b   1.000
_cell.length_c   1.000
_cell.angle_alpha   90.00
_cell.angle_beta   90.00
_cell.angle_gamma   90.00
#
_symmetry.space_group_name_H-M   'P 1'
#
loop_
_entity.id
_entity.type
_entity.pdbx_description
1 polymer ?
#
loop_
_entity_poly.entity_id
_entity_poly.type
_entity_poly.pdbx_seq_one_letter_code
_entity_poly.pdbx_strand_id
1 'polypeptide(L)'
;MKNESGGNKPLNQQVKRVNHHKSIKALLVILIALAVAAVFVFASLYGTYQKLRSNPITAFQTTAPQAEATDAINYDKNAHVKAVTIDGRDYAANPNIITVLLLGIDTDGSAVKTSQGERSDMMMLCTVNLEEGQEGITLTSLPRDTQTEVHDVDDDTGRILDKSWMTKLNHSYIIGGMTKGYGAENAMRATEDLIECDEQLSIPIQYYISIDLEHLSDLADVLDGVEVTLDQDYPDIGNEGDVVNLRGNDVRLYLQNRKQMDDGEMDRQRHEQNFLMAIAKKIKDMGAVDAASRLFTQLQDVVHMNLNLDQVVAMAGVLDKVSLDDIQHSVLEEGNYENDYDEYMGQELNFYKADEQELLDKMLELYYTPV
;
A
#
# COMPACT_ATOMS: atom_id res chain seq x y z
N MET A 1 -82.68 -57.98 9.12
CA MET A 1 -82.26 -58.99 8.10
C MET A 1 -81.13 -58.43 7.24
N LYS A 2 -80.11 -59.24 7.16
CA LYS A 2 -78.86 -59.12 6.37
C LYS A 2 -77.83 -58.10 6.76
N ASN A 3 -76.80 -58.59 7.42
CA ASN A 3 -75.45 -58.15 7.53
C ASN A 3 -74.80 -58.04 6.11
N GLU A 4 -74.00 -56.99 5.93
CA GLU A 4 -72.83 -57.10 5.01
C GLU A 4 -71.63 -56.43 5.66
N SER A 5 -70.67 -57.27 5.93
CA SER A 5 -69.36 -56.98 6.45
C SER A 5 -68.51 -56.37 5.36
N GLY A 6 -68.08 -55.15 5.52
CA GLY A 6 -67.06 -54.55 4.65
C GLY A 6 -65.66 -54.74 5.27
N GLY A 7 -64.88 -55.63 4.64
CA GLY A 7 -63.54 -55.96 5.06
C GLY A 7 -62.54 -54.80 4.83
N ASN A 8 -61.85 -54.41 5.90
CA ASN A 8 -60.66 -53.55 5.83
C ASN A 8 -59.49 -54.32 5.19
N LYS A 9 -59.03 -53.80 4.03
CA LYS A 9 -57.72 -54.21 3.46
C LYS A 9 -56.61 -53.43 4.14
N PRO A 10 -55.61 -54.06 4.65
CA PRO A 10 -54.42 -53.33 5.19
C PRO A 10 -53.64 -52.70 4.04
N LEU A 11 -53.41 -51.38 4.13
CA LEU A 11 -52.51 -50.64 3.28
C LEU A 11 -51.05 -51.13 3.51
N ASN A 12 -50.55 -51.87 2.55
CA ASN A 12 -49.17 -52.34 2.58
C ASN A 12 -48.24 -51.14 2.24
N GLN A 13 -47.77 -50.42 3.26
CA GLN A 13 -46.70 -49.42 3.10
C GLN A 13 -45.39 -50.11 2.77
N GLN A 14 -45.06 -50.18 1.50
CA GLN A 14 -43.69 -50.49 1.09
C GLN A 14 -42.76 -49.33 1.50
N VAL A 15 -42.17 -49.44 2.65
CA VAL A 15 -41.04 -48.64 3.06
C VAL A 15 -39.88 -48.99 2.14
N LYS A 16 -39.61 -48.13 1.12
CA LYS A 16 -38.38 -48.19 0.33
C LYS A 16 -37.19 -48.07 1.28
N ARG A 17 -36.50 -49.14 1.60
CA ARG A 17 -35.20 -49.13 2.25
C ARG A 17 -34.24 -48.39 1.35
N VAL A 18 -34.05 -47.11 1.62
CA VAL A 18 -32.99 -46.28 0.99
C VAL A 18 -31.67 -46.95 1.36
N ASN A 19 -30.91 -47.34 0.34
CA ASN A 19 -29.67 -48.09 0.47
C ASN A 19 -28.58 -47.18 1.02
N HIS A 20 -28.58 -46.92 2.35
CA HIS A 20 -27.65 -46.02 3.07
C HIS A 20 -26.17 -46.31 2.77
N HIS A 21 -25.82 -47.58 2.47
CA HIS A 21 -24.45 -47.92 2.10
C HIS A 21 -23.97 -47.36 0.77
N LYS A 22 -24.87 -47.16 -0.22
CA LYS A 22 -24.51 -46.52 -1.50
C LYS A 22 -24.35 -45.02 -1.36
N SER A 23 -25.17 -44.35 -0.54
CA SER A 23 -25.07 -42.92 -0.30
C SER A 23 -23.82 -42.57 0.55
N ILE A 24 -23.47 -43.39 1.53
CA ILE A 24 -22.23 -43.20 2.34
C ILE A 24 -21.00 -43.39 1.48
N LYS A 25 -20.94 -44.38 0.60
CA LYS A 25 -19.82 -44.55 -0.33
C LYS A 25 -19.70 -43.39 -1.32
N ALA A 26 -20.81 -42.91 -1.86
CA ALA A 26 -20.81 -41.76 -2.73
C ALA A 26 -20.33 -40.47 -2.00
N LEU A 27 -20.77 -40.27 -0.75
CA LEU A 27 -20.32 -39.14 0.09
C LEU A 27 -18.81 -39.22 0.37
N LEU A 28 -18.32 -40.42 0.68
CA LEU A 28 -16.89 -40.67 0.95
C LEU A 28 -16.04 -40.37 -0.30
N VAL A 29 -16.48 -40.80 -1.49
CA VAL A 29 -15.79 -40.49 -2.75
C VAL A 29 -15.77 -39.00 -3.03
N ILE A 30 -16.88 -38.27 -2.77
CA ILE A 30 -16.93 -36.80 -2.92
C ILE A 30 -15.99 -36.11 -1.96
N LEU A 31 -15.94 -36.53 -0.68
CA LEU A 31 -15.03 -35.98 0.33
C LEU A 31 -13.55 -36.24 -0.04
N ILE A 32 -13.21 -37.42 -0.55
CA ILE A 32 -11.86 -37.73 -1.04
C ILE A 32 -11.53 -36.85 -2.26
N ALA A 33 -12.45 -36.68 -3.20
CA ALA A 33 -12.25 -35.83 -4.37
C ALA A 33 -12.04 -34.37 -3.99
N LEU A 34 -12.81 -33.85 -3.01
CA LEU A 34 -12.64 -32.49 -2.46
C LEU A 34 -11.31 -32.35 -1.71
N ALA A 35 -10.90 -33.37 -0.93
CA ALA A 35 -9.60 -33.33 -0.24
C ALA A 35 -8.44 -33.33 -1.25
N VAL A 36 -8.52 -34.19 -2.31
CA VAL A 36 -7.54 -34.18 -3.39
C VAL A 36 -7.51 -32.85 -4.12
N ALA A 37 -8.67 -32.30 -4.46
CA ALA A 37 -8.75 -30.96 -5.07
C ALA A 37 -8.14 -29.87 -4.18
N ALA A 38 -8.43 -29.90 -2.87
CA ALA A 38 -7.83 -28.99 -1.90
C ALA A 38 -6.30 -29.12 -1.82
N VAL A 39 -5.77 -30.36 -1.87
CA VAL A 39 -4.31 -30.61 -1.92
C VAL A 39 -3.71 -30.05 -3.21
N PHE A 40 -4.38 -30.22 -4.37
CA PHE A 40 -3.90 -29.66 -5.63
C PHE A 40 -3.92 -28.12 -5.63
N VAL A 41 -4.97 -27.51 -5.09
CA VAL A 41 -5.06 -26.04 -4.94
C VAL A 41 -3.95 -25.56 -4.02
N PHE A 42 -3.77 -26.20 -2.86
CA PHE A 42 -2.72 -25.85 -1.92
C PHE A 42 -1.32 -26.01 -2.53
N ALA A 43 -1.06 -27.14 -3.23
CA ALA A 43 0.22 -27.36 -3.90
C ALA A 43 0.47 -26.34 -5.03
N SER A 44 -0.56 -25.94 -5.75
CA SER A 44 -0.47 -24.89 -6.77
C SER A 44 -0.15 -23.52 -6.16
N LEU A 45 -0.89 -23.13 -5.12
CA LEU A 45 -0.64 -21.89 -4.38
C LEU A 45 0.77 -21.88 -3.76
N TYR A 46 1.17 -22.98 -3.14
CA TYR A 46 2.51 -23.11 -2.58
C TYR A 46 3.60 -23.06 -3.67
N GLY A 47 3.36 -23.69 -4.82
CA GLY A 47 4.28 -23.63 -5.96
C GLY A 47 4.41 -22.23 -6.53
N THR A 48 3.29 -21.49 -6.66
CA THR A 48 3.29 -20.08 -7.09
C THR A 48 4.04 -19.23 -6.08
N TYR A 49 3.77 -19.39 -4.78
CA TYR A 49 4.48 -18.67 -3.72
C TYR A 49 5.99 -18.92 -3.77
N GLN A 50 6.44 -20.19 -3.90
CA GLN A 50 7.86 -20.52 -4.01
C GLN A 50 8.50 -19.88 -5.26
N LYS A 51 7.77 -19.83 -6.37
CA LYS A 51 8.23 -19.17 -7.59
C LYS A 51 8.36 -17.67 -7.39
N LEU A 52 7.36 -17.02 -6.81
CA LEU A 52 7.38 -15.58 -6.54
C LEU A 52 8.46 -15.21 -5.52
N ARG A 53 8.69 -16.06 -4.51
CA ARG A 53 9.77 -15.87 -3.55
C ARG A 53 11.17 -16.02 -4.17
N SER A 54 11.34 -16.94 -5.10
CA SER A 54 12.63 -17.17 -5.78
C SER A 54 12.92 -16.13 -6.87
N ASN A 55 11.88 -15.63 -7.55
CA ASN A 55 12.00 -14.64 -8.62
C ASN A 55 10.82 -13.65 -8.55
N PRO A 56 10.85 -12.68 -7.62
CA PRO A 56 9.74 -11.78 -7.35
C PRO A 56 9.40 -10.87 -8.54
N ILE A 57 10.36 -10.51 -9.39
CA ILE A 57 10.11 -9.66 -10.57
C ILE A 57 9.06 -10.25 -11.52
N THR A 58 8.88 -11.57 -11.51
CA THR A 58 7.89 -12.22 -12.39
C THR A 58 6.44 -11.81 -12.06
N ALA A 59 6.15 -11.38 -10.83
CA ALA A 59 4.84 -10.86 -10.45
C ALA A 59 4.54 -9.50 -11.11
N PHE A 60 5.58 -8.76 -11.46
CA PHE A 60 5.48 -7.44 -12.04
C PHE A 60 5.66 -7.44 -13.56
N GLN A 61 6.15 -8.54 -14.14
CA GLN A 61 6.29 -8.74 -15.58
C GLN A 61 5.09 -9.38 -16.26
N THR A 62 4.22 -10.06 -15.50
CA THR A 62 2.98 -10.61 -16.04
C THR A 62 1.97 -9.48 -16.23
N THR A 63 1.68 -9.15 -17.49
CA THR A 63 0.46 -8.45 -17.86
C THR A 63 -0.71 -9.26 -17.30
N ALA A 64 -1.20 -8.90 -16.12
CA ALA A 64 -2.54 -9.32 -15.71
C ALA A 64 -3.51 -8.92 -16.83
N PRO A 65 -4.56 -9.73 -17.13
CA PRO A 65 -5.61 -9.25 -18.01
C PRO A 65 -6.06 -7.91 -17.45
N GLN A 66 -5.91 -6.87 -18.25
CA GLN A 66 -6.37 -5.53 -17.93
C GLN A 66 -7.81 -5.66 -17.41
N ALA A 67 -8.04 -5.46 -16.14
CA ALA A 67 -9.25 -4.80 -15.74
C ALA A 67 -9.26 -3.55 -16.63
N GLU A 68 -10.30 -3.41 -17.47
CA GLU A 68 -10.37 -2.39 -18.49
C GLU A 68 -9.77 -1.11 -17.91
N ALA A 69 -8.59 -0.74 -18.44
CA ALA A 69 -8.01 0.54 -18.12
C ALA A 69 -9.11 1.53 -18.55
N THR A 70 -9.83 2.04 -17.58
CA THR A 70 -10.51 3.28 -17.82
C THR A 70 -9.39 4.19 -18.32
N ASP A 71 -9.59 4.87 -19.46
CA ASP A 71 -8.65 5.84 -20.04
C ASP A 71 -8.38 7.03 -19.07
N ALA A 72 -8.54 6.77 -17.80
CA ALA A 72 -8.68 7.74 -16.75
C ALA A 72 -7.40 8.51 -16.49
N ILE A 73 -6.30 7.89 -16.32
CA ILE A 73 -4.98 8.51 -16.26
C ILE A 73 -4.14 7.70 -17.22
N ASN A 74 -3.38 8.36 -18.09
CA ASN A 74 -2.43 7.70 -18.99
C ASN A 74 -1.29 7.08 -18.16
N TYR A 75 -1.68 6.16 -17.26
CA TYR A 75 -0.80 5.52 -16.34
C TYR A 75 -0.27 4.24 -16.98
N ASP A 76 0.94 4.31 -17.53
CA ASP A 76 1.61 3.14 -18.08
C ASP A 76 2.21 2.30 -16.94
N LYS A 77 1.43 1.33 -16.45
CA LYS A 77 1.92 0.35 -15.44
C LYS A 77 3.15 -0.44 -15.89
N ASN A 78 3.49 -0.39 -17.17
CA ASN A 78 4.68 -1.01 -17.73
C ASN A 78 5.81 0.01 -17.97
N ALA A 79 5.62 1.28 -17.57
CA ALA A 79 6.67 2.25 -17.65
C ALA A 79 7.85 1.82 -16.76
N HIS A 80 9.03 1.90 -17.30
CA HIS A 80 10.28 1.60 -16.60
C HIS A 80 11.13 2.86 -16.54
N VAL A 81 11.93 2.96 -15.49
CA VAL A 81 12.99 3.98 -15.39
C VAL A 81 13.84 3.95 -16.67
N LYS A 82 14.09 5.11 -17.28
CA LYS A 82 14.87 5.22 -18.53
C LYS A 82 16.26 5.75 -18.22
N ALA A 83 17.25 5.31 -19.00
CA ALA A 83 18.60 5.88 -18.91
C ALA A 83 18.57 7.40 -19.22
N VAL A 84 19.42 8.15 -18.51
CA VAL A 84 19.52 9.62 -18.64
C VAL A 84 20.95 10.07 -18.73
N THR A 85 21.16 11.31 -19.19
CA THR A 85 22.48 11.97 -19.20
C THR A 85 22.37 13.25 -18.38
N ILE A 86 23.09 13.34 -17.27
CA ILE A 86 23.11 14.49 -16.37
C ILE A 86 24.53 15.06 -16.36
N ASP A 87 24.67 16.35 -16.64
CA ASP A 87 25.96 17.05 -16.68
C ASP A 87 27.04 16.34 -17.55
N GLY A 88 26.60 15.70 -18.65
CA GLY A 88 27.46 14.99 -19.58
C GLY A 88 27.94 13.61 -19.08
N ARG A 89 27.36 13.08 -18.01
CA ARG A 89 27.54 11.72 -17.53
C ARG A 89 26.32 10.89 -17.86
N ASP A 90 26.53 9.68 -18.35
CA ASP A 90 25.47 8.74 -18.64
C ASP A 90 25.16 7.89 -17.41
N TYR A 91 23.85 7.66 -17.19
CA TYR A 91 23.33 6.85 -16.11
C TYR A 91 22.40 5.78 -16.67
N ALA A 92 22.70 4.54 -16.38
CA ALA A 92 21.83 3.42 -16.70
C ALA A 92 20.74 3.27 -15.65
N ALA A 93 19.50 3.13 -16.07
CA ALA A 93 18.39 2.84 -15.18
C ALA A 93 18.46 1.41 -14.64
N ASN A 94 18.10 1.19 -13.40
CA ASN A 94 17.92 -0.16 -12.86
C ASN A 94 16.49 -0.68 -13.17
N PRO A 95 16.32 -1.65 -14.08
CA PRO A 95 14.99 -2.13 -14.49
C PRO A 95 14.34 -3.04 -13.45
N ASN A 96 15.04 -3.39 -12.39
CA ASN A 96 14.57 -4.29 -11.34
C ASN A 96 13.98 -3.54 -10.14
N ILE A 97 13.85 -2.21 -10.25
CA ILE A 97 13.27 -1.38 -9.20
C ILE A 97 11.77 -1.24 -9.42
N ILE A 98 11.03 -1.47 -8.35
CA ILE A 98 9.59 -1.19 -8.26
C ILE A 98 9.40 -0.07 -7.25
N THR A 99 8.60 0.92 -7.62
CA THR A 99 8.24 2.05 -6.75
C THR A 99 6.78 1.94 -6.33
N VAL A 100 6.55 2.01 -5.03
CA VAL A 100 5.23 2.05 -4.42
C VAL A 100 5.10 3.34 -3.62
N LEU A 101 4.11 4.17 -3.93
CA LEU A 101 3.78 5.33 -3.13
C LEU A 101 2.90 4.90 -1.94
N LEU A 102 3.39 5.09 -0.74
CA LEU A 102 2.63 4.87 0.49
C LEU A 102 1.97 6.17 0.90
N LEU A 103 0.65 6.13 1.12
CA LEU A 103 -0.16 7.28 1.44
C LEU A 103 -0.94 7.04 2.74
N GLY A 104 -0.77 7.92 3.71
CA GLY A 104 -1.65 8.02 4.88
C GLY A 104 -2.60 9.19 4.70
N ILE A 105 -3.91 8.90 4.65
CA ILE A 105 -4.94 9.88 4.34
C ILE A 105 -5.56 10.39 5.64
N ASP A 106 -5.54 11.71 5.83
CA ASP A 106 -6.27 12.36 6.92
C ASP A 106 -7.68 12.72 6.44
N THR A 107 -8.66 11.97 6.91
CA THR A 107 -10.08 12.17 6.57
C THR A 107 -10.81 13.09 7.54
N ASP A 108 -10.14 13.62 8.58
CA ASP A 108 -10.66 14.45 9.68
C ASP A 108 -11.90 13.90 10.44
N GLY A 109 -12.34 12.68 10.08
CA GLY A 109 -13.50 12.01 10.70
C GLY A 109 -14.83 12.76 10.49
N SER A 110 -14.85 13.86 9.76
CA SER A 110 -16.07 14.60 9.51
C SER A 110 -16.77 14.09 8.26
N ALA A 111 -18.03 13.68 8.44
CA ALA A 111 -18.91 13.32 7.32
C ALA A 111 -19.24 14.53 6.41
N VAL A 112 -18.75 15.69 6.73
CA VAL A 112 -18.92 16.92 5.96
C VAL A 112 -17.65 17.13 5.15
N LYS A 113 -17.68 16.80 3.88
CA LYS A 113 -16.64 17.14 2.90
C LYS A 113 -16.51 18.67 2.83
N THR A 114 -15.64 19.20 3.68
CA THR A 114 -15.27 20.63 3.63
C THR A 114 -14.24 20.84 2.54
N SER A 115 -14.00 22.07 2.14
CA SER A 115 -12.91 22.45 1.24
C SER A 115 -11.49 22.14 1.80
N GLN A 116 -11.42 21.54 2.98
CA GLN A 116 -10.21 21.06 3.64
C GLN A 116 -10.09 19.53 3.63
N GLY A 117 -10.95 18.83 2.86
CA GLY A 117 -11.13 17.38 2.80
C GLY A 117 -9.88 16.51 2.77
N GLU A 118 -10.05 15.27 2.43
CA GLU A 118 -9.05 14.20 2.45
C GLU A 118 -7.70 14.62 1.84
N ARG A 119 -6.64 14.64 2.66
CA ARG A 119 -5.27 14.95 2.24
C ARG A 119 -4.34 13.80 2.57
N SER A 120 -3.33 13.60 1.73
CA SER A 120 -2.26 12.66 2.03
C SER A 120 -1.26 13.28 3.00
N ASP A 121 -1.54 13.16 4.29
CA ASP A 121 -0.70 13.73 5.34
C ASP A 121 0.56 12.91 5.66
N MET A 122 0.64 11.65 5.20
CA MET A 122 1.84 10.85 5.14
C MET A 122 2.10 10.47 3.68
N MET A 123 3.27 10.78 3.17
CA MET A 123 3.70 10.47 1.80
C MET A 123 5.11 9.89 1.81
N MET A 124 5.27 8.68 1.30
CA MET A 124 6.55 7.97 1.33
C MET A 124 6.73 7.12 0.08
N LEU A 125 7.89 7.22 -0.55
CA LEU A 125 8.30 6.29 -1.61
C LEU A 125 8.89 5.03 -0.96
N CYS A 126 8.31 3.89 -1.27
CA CYS A 126 8.90 2.58 -0.99
C CYS A 126 9.52 2.05 -2.28
N THR A 127 10.83 2.12 -2.37
CA THR A 127 11.61 1.62 -3.50
C THR A 127 12.10 0.22 -3.19
N VAL A 128 11.73 -0.75 -4.03
CA VAL A 128 12.06 -2.17 -3.83
C VAL A 128 12.93 -2.64 -4.99
N ASN A 129 14.18 -3.00 -4.71
CA ASN A 129 15.06 -3.65 -5.66
C ASN A 129 14.79 -5.16 -5.67
N LEU A 130 14.35 -5.68 -6.81
CA LEU A 130 13.99 -7.08 -7.01
C LEU A 130 15.12 -7.92 -7.64
N GLU A 131 16.31 -7.33 -7.86
CA GLU A 131 17.45 -8.02 -8.45
C GLU A 131 17.94 -9.14 -7.53
N GLU A 132 18.05 -10.35 -8.07
CA GLU A 132 18.47 -11.51 -7.30
C GLU A 132 19.88 -11.32 -6.70
N GLY A 133 20.00 -11.41 -5.38
CA GLY A 133 21.24 -11.20 -4.64
C GLY A 133 21.58 -9.74 -4.37
N GLN A 134 20.74 -8.80 -4.81
CA GLN A 134 20.82 -7.37 -4.53
C GLN A 134 19.49 -6.82 -4.01
N GLU A 135 18.64 -7.71 -3.49
CA GLU A 135 17.35 -7.30 -2.96
C GLU A 135 17.52 -6.23 -1.87
N GLY A 136 16.75 -5.17 -1.97
CA GLY A 136 16.80 -4.04 -1.03
C GLY A 136 15.48 -3.30 -0.95
N ILE A 137 15.28 -2.62 0.15
CA ILE A 137 14.11 -1.76 0.38
C ILE A 137 14.62 -0.42 0.89
N THR A 138 14.15 0.66 0.27
CA THR A 138 14.42 2.03 0.73
C THR A 138 13.09 2.74 0.94
N LEU A 139 12.94 3.39 2.10
CA LEU A 139 11.81 4.23 2.44
C LEU A 139 12.26 5.68 2.40
N THR A 140 11.74 6.47 1.47
CA THR A 140 12.03 7.90 1.36
C THR A 140 10.79 8.71 1.71
N SER A 141 10.83 9.41 2.84
CA SER A 141 9.75 10.31 3.25
C SER A 141 9.78 11.59 2.42
N LEU A 142 8.61 11.98 1.93
CA LEU A 142 8.41 13.23 1.22
C LEU A 142 7.65 14.19 2.15
N PRO A 143 8.19 15.38 2.46
CA PRO A 143 7.47 16.37 3.23
C PRO A 143 6.16 16.72 2.52
N ARG A 144 5.03 16.48 3.19
CA ARG A 144 3.69 16.69 2.61
C ARG A 144 3.42 18.12 2.15
N ASP A 145 4.12 19.08 2.78
CA ASP A 145 4.04 20.50 2.48
C ASP A 145 4.97 20.93 1.34
N THR A 146 5.64 19.98 0.64
CA THR A 146 6.51 20.27 -0.50
C THR A 146 5.72 21.02 -1.56
N GLN A 147 6.25 22.16 -2.00
CA GLN A 147 5.68 22.89 -3.11
C GLN A 147 5.95 22.16 -4.43
N THR A 148 4.90 21.91 -5.18
CA THR A 148 4.97 21.27 -6.51
C THR A 148 3.81 21.69 -7.38
N GLU A 149 3.92 21.49 -8.68
CA GLU A 149 2.81 21.62 -9.59
C GLU A 149 1.88 20.41 -9.46
N VAL A 150 0.58 20.67 -9.33
CA VAL A 150 -0.45 19.63 -9.23
C VAL A 150 -1.51 19.89 -10.28
N HIS A 151 -1.71 18.92 -11.16
CA HIS A 151 -2.72 18.99 -12.21
C HIS A 151 -4.12 18.70 -11.71
N ASP A 152 -5.10 19.37 -12.33
CA ASP A 152 -6.53 19.05 -12.17
C ASP A 152 -6.85 17.72 -12.87
N VAL A 153 -7.91 17.07 -12.41
CA VAL A 153 -8.35 15.79 -12.92
C VAL A 153 -9.80 15.88 -13.39
N ASP A 154 -10.05 15.39 -14.59
CA ASP A 154 -11.41 15.27 -15.12
C ASP A 154 -12.22 14.33 -14.25
N ASP A 155 -13.25 14.85 -13.67
CA ASP A 155 -14.09 14.15 -12.72
C ASP A 155 -14.76 12.89 -13.28
N ASP A 156 -15.03 12.79 -14.58
CA ASP A 156 -15.74 11.66 -15.17
C ASP A 156 -14.80 10.54 -15.63
N THR A 157 -13.60 10.90 -16.02
CA THR A 157 -12.64 9.98 -16.64
C THR A 157 -11.37 9.78 -15.86
N GLY A 158 -11.07 10.63 -14.86
CA GLY A 158 -9.78 10.66 -14.14
C GLY A 158 -8.62 11.14 -15.02
N ARG A 159 -8.89 11.66 -16.20
CA ARG A 159 -7.86 12.17 -17.11
C ARG A 159 -7.24 13.44 -16.54
N ILE A 160 -5.93 13.54 -16.57
CA ILE A 160 -5.19 14.76 -16.19
C ILE A 160 -5.56 15.87 -17.18
N LEU A 161 -5.86 17.05 -16.64
CA LEU A 161 -6.18 18.24 -17.40
C LEU A 161 -4.95 19.15 -17.51
N ASP A 162 -4.96 20.06 -18.51
CA ASP A 162 -3.89 21.05 -18.68
C ASP A 162 -3.88 22.10 -17.55
N LYS A 163 -4.97 22.19 -16.79
CA LYS A 163 -5.06 23.10 -15.65
C LYS A 163 -4.31 22.53 -14.47
N SER A 164 -3.43 23.34 -13.90
CA SER A 164 -2.62 22.99 -12.74
C SER A 164 -2.53 24.14 -11.75
N TRP A 165 -1.97 23.86 -10.58
CA TRP A 165 -1.70 24.82 -9.52
C TRP A 165 -0.34 24.55 -8.90
N MET A 166 0.41 25.59 -8.61
CA MET A 166 1.53 25.49 -7.70
C MET A 166 0.98 25.47 -6.27
N THR A 167 1.07 24.30 -5.64
CA THR A 167 0.44 24.02 -4.33
C THR A 167 1.25 23.00 -3.53
N LYS A 168 0.74 22.56 -2.38
CA LYS A 168 1.39 21.51 -1.57
C LYS A 168 1.19 20.13 -2.19
N LEU A 169 2.20 19.27 -2.11
CA LEU A 169 2.16 17.90 -2.60
C LEU A 169 0.95 17.13 -2.05
N ASN A 170 0.61 17.30 -0.77
CA ASN A 170 -0.53 16.61 -0.15
C ASN A 170 -1.90 17.08 -0.67
N HIS A 171 -1.98 18.23 -1.35
CA HIS A 171 -3.21 18.65 -2.01
C HIS A 171 -3.51 17.84 -3.29
N SER A 172 -2.52 17.13 -3.84
CA SER A 172 -2.72 16.27 -5.00
C SER A 172 -3.81 15.23 -4.78
N TYR A 173 -3.89 14.66 -3.56
CA TYR A 173 -4.91 13.68 -3.22
C TYR A 173 -6.32 14.27 -3.27
N ILE A 174 -6.54 15.42 -2.62
CA ILE A 174 -7.86 16.08 -2.62
C ILE A 174 -8.26 16.59 -4.02
N ILE A 175 -7.30 17.09 -4.80
CA ILE A 175 -7.54 17.55 -6.17
C ILE A 175 -8.02 16.40 -7.06
N GLY A 176 -7.46 15.19 -6.88
CA GLY A 176 -7.88 14.00 -7.61
C GLY A 176 -9.06 13.24 -6.98
N GLY A 177 -9.39 13.48 -5.70
CA GLY A 177 -10.19 12.57 -4.89
C GLY A 177 -11.63 12.95 -4.58
N MET A 178 -11.97 14.23 -4.56
CA MET A 178 -13.21 14.73 -3.92
C MET A 178 -14.53 14.15 -4.46
N THR A 179 -14.59 13.69 -5.67
CA THR A 179 -15.84 13.20 -6.25
C THR A 179 -15.76 11.79 -6.84
N LYS A 180 -14.58 11.30 -7.21
CA LYS A 180 -14.49 10.09 -8.05
C LYS A 180 -13.39 9.09 -7.74
N GLY A 181 -12.59 9.33 -6.71
CA GLY A 181 -11.65 8.33 -6.22
C GLY A 181 -10.33 8.22 -6.99
N TYR A 182 -9.88 9.28 -7.67
CA TYR A 182 -8.58 9.34 -8.34
C TYR A 182 -7.49 10.01 -7.49
N GLY A 183 -7.71 10.15 -6.19
CA GLY A 183 -6.80 10.85 -5.28
C GLY A 183 -5.40 10.24 -5.23
N ALA A 184 -5.32 8.90 -5.12
CA ALA A 184 -4.05 8.20 -5.07
C ALA A 184 -3.28 8.29 -6.38
N GLU A 185 -3.96 8.16 -7.53
CA GLU A 185 -3.37 8.29 -8.85
C GLU A 185 -2.85 9.71 -9.11
N ASN A 186 -3.60 10.73 -8.67
CA ASN A 186 -3.14 12.12 -8.80
C ASN A 186 -1.96 12.41 -7.87
N ALA A 187 -1.94 11.82 -6.67
CA ALA A 187 -0.79 11.90 -5.77
C ALA A 187 0.46 11.21 -6.36
N MET A 188 0.28 10.05 -7.04
CA MET A 188 1.38 9.41 -7.76
C MET A 188 1.93 10.34 -8.84
N ARG A 189 1.06 10.95 -9.66
CA ARG A 189 1.47 11.86 -10.73
C ARG A 189 2.22 13.08 -10.22
N ALA A 190 1.67 13.77 -9.22
CA ALA A 190 2.33 14.93 -8.62
C ALA A 190 3.68 14.56 -7.97
N THR A 191 3.79 13.33 -7.44
CA THR A 191 5.05 12.82 -6.90
C THR A 191 6.04 12.49 -8.01
N GLU A 192 5.60 11.90 -9.14
CA GLU A 192 6.44 11.68 -10.32
C GLU A 192 7.02 13.01 -10.82
N ASP A 193 6.16 14.00 -11.04
CA ASP A 193 6.58 15.33 -11.54
C ASP A 193 7.62 15.96 -10.59
N LEU A 194 7.46 15.81 -9.28
CA LEU A 194 8.43 16.28 -8.29
C LEU A 194 9.78 15.55 -8.39
N ILE A 195 9.78 14.21 -8.41
CA ILE A 195 11.01 13.41 -8.37
C ILE A 195 11.72 13.30 -9.72
N GLU A 196 11.06 13.65 -10.80
CA GLU A 196 11.69 13.73 -12.13
C GLU A 196 12.56 15.00 -12.31
N CYS A 197 12.57 15.91 -11.32
CA CYS A 197 13.48 17.05 -11.23
C CYS A 197 13.50 17.88 -12.52
N ASP A 198 12.39 18.53 -12.87
CA ASP A 198 12.23 19.28 -14.12
C ASP A 198 12.53 18.44 -15.38
N GLU A 199 11.98 17.24 -15.44
CA GLU A 199 12.15 16.29 -16.55
C GLU A 199 13.61 15.84 -16.80
N GLN A 200 14.51 16.04 -15.84
CA GLN A 200 15.88 15.54 -15.92
C GLN A 200 15.95 14.02 -15.77
N LEU A 201 15.03 13.45 -14.99
CA LEU A 201 14.91 12.02 -14.73
C LEU A 201 13.63 11.47 -15.36
N SER A 202 13.50 10.15 -15.39
CA SER A 202 12.27 9.47 -15.80
C SER A 202 12.02 8.30 -14.87
N ILE A 203 11.23 8.56 -13.82
CA ILE A 203 11.01 7.66 -12.68
C ILE A 203 9.51 7.43 -12.50
N PRO A 204 8.89 6.50 -13.24
CA PRO A 204 7.47 6.23 -13.09
C PRO A 204 7.19 5.57 -11.73
N ILE A 205 6.15 6.03 -11.04
CA ILE A 205 5.61 5.40 -9.85
C ILE A 205 4.50 4.45 -10.29
N GLN A 206 4.74 3.14 -10.21
CA GLN A 206 3.80 2.15 -10.77
C GLN A 206 2.67 1.78 -9.83
N TYR A 207 2.89 1.89 -8.52
CA TYR A 207 1.98 1.35 -7.52
C TYR A 207 1.76 2.31 -6.37
N TYR A 208 0.59 2.16 -5.74
CA TYR A 208 0.30 2.83 -4.48
C TYR A 208 -0.35 1.89 -3.47
N ILE A 209 -0.18 2.22 -2.21
CA ILE A 209 -0.94 1.71 -1.07
C ILE A 209 -1.39 2.93 -0.27
N SER A 210 -2.69 3.11 -0.10
CA SER A 210 -3.24 4.17 0.73
C SER A 210 -4.09 3.60 1.86
N ILE A 211 -3.97 4.23 3.03
CA ILE A 211 -4.75 3.91 4.22
C ILE A 211 -5.20 5.20 4.88
N ASP A 212 -6.42 5.21 5.38
CA ASP A 212 -6.86 6.27 6.29
C ASP A 212 -6.06 6.18 7.60
N LEU A 213 -5.49 7.30 8.04
CA LEU A 213 -4.67 7.36 9.26
C LEU A 213 -5.45 6.93 10.51
N GLU A 214 -6.78 7.11 10.54
CA GLU A 214 -7.62 6.61 11.63
C GLU A 214 -7.65 5.07 11.66
N HIS A 215 -7.47 4.40 10.51
CA HIS A 215 -7.46 2.94 10.38
C HIS A 215 -6.06 2.30 10.54
N LEU A 216 -5.00 3.08 10.78
CA LEU A 216 -3.70 2.51 11.14
C LEU A 216 -3.74 1.69 12.44
N SER A 217 -4.65 2.04 13.34
CA SER A 217 -4.94 1.23 14.53
C SER A 217 -5.48 -0.15 14.18
N ASP A 218 -6.37 -0.26 13.18
CA ASP A 218 -6.94 -1.52 12.74
C ASP A 218 -5.85 -2.42 12.12
N LEU A 219 -4.91 -1.83 11.38
CA LEU A 219 -3.75 -2.54 10.84
C LEU A 219 -2.89 -3.15 11.97
N ALA A 220 -2.58 -2.39 13.00
CA ALA A 220 -1.85 -2.89 14.15
C ALA A 220 -2.64 -3.97 14.90
N ASP A 221 -3.96 -3.80 15.06
CA ASP A 221 -4.82 -4.76 15.76
C ASP A 221 -4.92 -6.09 15.01
N VAL A 222 -5.02 -6.08 13.67
CA VAL A 222 -4.99 -7.28 12.82
C VAL A 222 -3.69 -8.06 12.98
N LEU A 223 -2.58 -7.35 13.19
CA LEU A 223 -1.26 -7.92 13.41
C LEU A 223 -1.01 -8.32 14.89
N ASP A 224 -2.00 -8.25 15.77
CA ASP A 224 -1.83 -8.47 17.21
C ASP A 224 -0.90 -7.45 17.89
N GLY A 225 -0.90 -6.21 17.40
CA GLY A 225 -0.07 -5.11 17.85
C GLY A 225 1.31 -5.07 17.21
N VAL A 226 1.93 -3.91 17.22
CA VAL A 226 3.28 -3.67 16.71
C VAL A 226 4.17 -3.13 17.82
N GLU A 227 5.36 -3.70 17.98
CA GLU A 227 6.33 -3.28 19.00
C GLU A 227 7.17 -2.11 18.47
N VAL A 228 7.19 -1.01 19.22
CA VAL A 228 8.09 0.13 18.98
C VAL A 228 8.86 0.45 20.24
N THR A 229 10.07 1.00 20.08
CA THR A 229 10.81 1.61 21.19
C THR A 229 10.50 3.10 21.17
N LEU A 230 10.02 3.63 22.28
CA LEU A 230 9.68 5.05 22.40
C LEU A 230 10.96 5.90 22.40
N ASP A 231 10.97 6.94 21.58
CA ASP A 231 12.08 7.89 21.44
C ASP A 231 11.93 9.13 22.35
N GLN A 232 10.80 9.24 23.02
CA GLN A 232 10.47 10.29 23.99
C GLN A 232 9.38 9.80 24.95
N ASP A 233 9.05 10.63 25.95
CA ASP A 233 7.94 10.36 26.87
C ASP A 233 6.59 10.58 26.19
N TYR A 234 5.71 9.59 26.25
CA TYR A 234 4.30 9.66 25.84
C TYR A 234 3.43 9.46 27.07
N PRO A 235 2.76 10.50 27.60
CA PRO A 235 2.06 10.46 28.89
C PRO A 235 1.08 9.31 29.07
N ASP A 236 0.45 8.85 27.96
CA ASP A 236 -0.57 7.81 27.98
C ASP A 236 -0.07 6.44 27.47
N ILE A 237 1.21 6.36 27.02
CA ILE A 237 1.78 5.14 26.40
C ILE A 237 2.97 4.63 27.22
N GLY A 238 3.96 5.47 27.53
CA GLY A 238 5.19 5.08 28.23
C GLY A 238 6.26 6.16 28.22
N ASN A 239 7.46 5.83 28.76
CA ASN A 239 8.57 6.75 28.81
C ASN A 239 9.59 6.45 27.71
N GLU A 240 10.46 7.42 27.43
CA GLU A 240 11.60 7.24 26.53
C GLU A 240 12.38 5.95 26.84
N GLY A 241 12.66 5.17 25.80
CA GLY A 241 13.35 3.89 25.89
C GLY A 241 12.47 2.68 26.23
N ASP A 242 11.21 2.88 26.60
CA ASP A 242 10.28 1.76 26.81
C ASP A 242 9.95 1.06 25.46
N VAL A 243 9.91 -0.27 25.48
CA VAL A 243 9.39 -1.08 24.38
C VAL A 243 7.92 -1.34 24.63
N VAL A 244 7.08 -0.80 23.77
CA VAL A 244 5.61 -0.87 23.90
C VAL A 244 4.98 -1.59 22.72
N ASN A 245 3.89 -2.31 22.96
CA ASN A 245 3.11 -2.95 21.89
C ASN A 245 1.91 -2.06 21.55
N LEU A 246 2.06 -1.22 20.52
CA LEU A 246 1.03 -0.27 20.10
C LEU A 246 -0.18 -0.98 19.51
N ARG A 247 -1.38 -0.59 19.99
CA ARG A 247 -2.68 -1.05 19.54
C ARG A 247 -3.72 0.05 19.67
N GLY A 248 -4.78 -0.05 18.87
CA GLY A 248 -5.93 0.84 18.97
C GLY A 248 -5.52 2.31 19.06
N ASN A 249 -6.00 3.02 20.07
CA ASN A 249 -5.76 4.45 20.23
C ASN A 249 -4.26 4.82 20.46
N ASP A 250 -3.44 3.90 20.98
CA ASP A 250 -2.01 4.19 21.22
C ASP A 250 -1.24 4.41 19.91
N VAL A 251 -1.64 3.73 18.83
CA VAL A 251 -1.11 3.97 17.48
C VAL A 251 -1.34 5.42 17.07
N ARG A 252 -2.56 5.91 17.26
CA ARG A 252 -2.92 7.28 16.92
C ARG A 252 -2.15 8.30 17.76
N LEU A 253 -2.06 8.07 19.07
CA LEU A 253 -1.31 8.94 19.98
C LEU A 253 0.17 9.00 19.61
N TYR A 254 0.77 7.86 19.22
CA TYR A 254 2.16 7.79 18.79
C TYR A 254 2.39 8.57 17.49
N LEU A 255 1.54 8.41 16.48
CA LEU A 255 1.72 9.02 15.15
C LEU A 255 1.29 10.49 15.09
N GLN A 256 0.30 10.92 15.88
CA GLN A 256 -0.29 12.26 15.80
C GLN A 256 0.18 13.23 16.89
N ASN A 257 1.10 12.86 17.76
CA ASN A 257 1.52 13.70 18.88
C ASN A 257 2.44 14.84 18.44
N ARG A 258 1.86 15.89 17.84
CA ARG A 258 2.58 17.08 17.37
C ARG A 258 3.00 18.04 18.49
N LYS A 259 2.41 17.94 19.69
CA LYS A 259 2.57 18.98 20.76
C LYS A 259 3.86 18.85 21.56
N GLN A 260 4.56 17.74 21.42
CA GLN A 260 5.79 17.42 22.18
C GLN A 260 7.00 17.21 21.26
N MET A 261 6.85 17.47 19.96
CA MET A 261 7.92 17.32 18.97
C MET A 261 8.69 18.64 18.86
N ASP A 262 10.01 18.58 19.09
CA ASP A 262 10.88 19.75 19.00
C ASP A 262 11.07 20.22 17.55
N ASP A 263 11.03 19.30 16.59
CA ASP A 263 11.19 19.54 15.14
C ASP A 263 9.94 19.12 14.32
N GLY A 264 8.79 19.23 14.90
CA GLY A 264 7.44 19.13 14.35
C GLY A 264 7.25 18.11 13.23
N GLU A 265 7.55 18.49 11.99
CA GLU A 265 7.34 17.66 10.79
C GLU A 265 8.36 16.54 10.64
N MET A 266 9.64 16.79 10.92
CA MET A 266 10.71 15.79 10.79
C MET A 266 10.54 14.68 11.82
N ASP A 267 10.18 15.02 13.06
CA ASP A 267 9.92 14.03 14.10
C ASP A 267 8.71 13.16 13.73
N ARG A 268 7.66 13.76 13.15
CA ARG A 268 6.51 13.01 12.67
C ARG A 268 6.89 12.00 11.57
N GLN A 269 7.70 12.39 10.60
CA GLN A 269 8.19 11.48 9.56
C GLN A 269 9.02 10.33 10.12
N ARG A 270 9.84 10.57 11.16
CA ARG A 270 10.58 9.50 11.85
C ARG A 270 9.64 8.53 12.57
N HIS A 271 8.58 9.03 13.23
CA HIS A 271 7.59 8.17 13.87
C HIS A 271 6.82 7.32 12.86
N GLU A 272 6.46 7.88 11.71
CA GLU A 272 5.83 7.15 10.60
C GLU A 272 6.76 6.05 10.08
N GLN A 273 8.03 6.34 9.85
CA GLN A 273 9.04 5.34 9.44
C GLN A 273 9.22 4.25 10.51
N ASN A 274 9.39 4.61 11.77
CA ASN A 274 9.52 3.66 12.87
C ASN A 274 8.31 2.74 12.99
N PHE A 275 7.10 3.28 12.81
CA PHE A 275 5.88 2.48 12.83
C PHE A 275 5.79 1.52 11.64
N LEU A 276 6.14 1.96 10.44
CA LEU A 276 6.21 1.07 9.26
C LEU A 276 7.26 -0.02 9.42
N MET A 277 8.40 0.29 10.04
CA MET A 277 9.42 -0.72 10.36
C MET A 277 8.92 -1.74 11.39
N ALA A 278 8.16 -1.30 12.38
CA ALA A 278 7.54 -2.19 13.36
C ALA A 278 6.51 -3.12 12.69
N ILE A 279 5.72 -2.60 11.72
CA ILE A 279 4.84 -3.41 10.89
C ILE A 279 5.64 -4.42 10.05
N ALA A 280 6.70 -3.98 9.36
CA ALA A 280 7.54 -4.85 8.54
C ALA A 280 8.17 -5.98 9.39
N LYS A 281 8.67 -5.66 10.59
CA LYS A 281 9.17 -6.65 11.55
C LYS A 281 8.07 -7.64 11.93
N LYS A 282 6.89 -7.16 12.26
CA LYS A 282 5.77 -8.02 12.65
C LYS A 282 5.33 -8.96 11.53
N ILE A 283 5.23 -8.45 10.29
CA ILE A 283 4.93 -9.25 9.09
C ILE A 283 5.99 -10.34 8.91
N LYS A 284 7.27 -10.00 9.07
CA LYS A 284 8.38 -10.95 8.95
C LYS A 284 8.33 -12.03 10.04
N ASP A 285 8.09 -11.64 11.29
CA ASP A 285 8.01 -12.56 12.45
C ASP A 285 6.82 -13.53 12.36
N MET A 286 5.70 -13.09 11.78
CA MET A 286 4.52 -13.93 11.54
C MET A 286 4.67 -14.87 10.34
N GLY A 287 5.63 -14.59 9.46
CA GLY A 287 5.75 -15.17 8.13
C GLY A 287 4.87 -14.46 7.11
N ALA A 288 5.50 -14.09 5.99
CA ALA A 288 4.92 -13.21 4.99
C ALA A 288 3.56 -13.67 4.44
N VAL A 289 3.35 -14.99 4.27
CA VAL A 289 2.09 -15.55 3.75
C VAL A 289 0.95 -15.39 4.74
N ASP A 290 1.20 -15.69 6.03
CA ASP A 290 0.17 -15.60 7.07
C ASP A 290 -0.22 -14.14 7.29
N ALA A 291 0.74 -13.24 7.34
CA ALA A 291 0.51 -11.81 7.45
C ALA A 291 -0.25 -11.26 6.22
N ALA A 292 0.18 -11.56 5.00
CA ALA A 292 -0.47 -11.12 3.78
C ALA A 292 -1.93 -11.62 3.69
N SER A 293 -2.17 -12.88 4.09
CA SER A 293 -3.52 -13.45 4.11
C SER A 293 -4.43 -12.72 5.11
N ARG A 294 -3.95 -12.42 6.31
CA ARG A 294 -4.71 -11.68 7.32
C ARG A 294 -5.01 -10.26 6.87
N LEU A 295 -3.98 -9.53 6.44
CA LEU A 295 -4.11 -8.14 6.00
C LEU A 295 -5.06 -8.03 4.80
N PHE A 296 -4.86 -8.86 3.78
CA PHE A 296 -5.70 -8.84 2.58
C PHE A 296 -7.17 -9.16 2.90
N THR A 297 -7.43 -10.09 3.83
CA THR A 297 -8.82 -10.49 4.15
C THR A 297 -9.53 -9.52 5.07
N GLN A 298 -8.81 -8.87 6.00
CA GLN A 298 -9.41 -8.09 7.07
C GLN A 298 -9.37 -6.58 6.83
N LEU A 299 -8.50 -6.10 5.93
CA LEU A 299 -8.29 -4.67 5.69
C LEU A 299 -8.67 -4.21 4.27
N GLN A 300 -9.28 -5.07 3.44
CA GLN A 300 -9.65 -4.72 2.07
C GLN A 300 -10.61 -3.51 1.95
N ASP A 301 -11.34 -3.20 3.02
CA ASP A 301 -12.27 -2.07 3.06
C ASP A 301 -11.60 -0.76 3.52
N VAL A 302 -10.39 -0.84 4.07
CA VAL A 302 -9.68 0.33 4.66
C VAL A 302 -8.30 0.57 4.03
N VAL A 303 -7.74 -0.42 3.34
CA VAL A 303 -6.50 -0.29 2.57
C VAL A 303 -6.83 -0.34 1.09
N HIS A 304 -6.53 0.74 0.39
CA HIS A 304 -6.71 0.82 -1.06
C HIS A 304 -5.36 0.72 -1.75
N MET A 305 -5.29 -0.12 -2.79
CA MET A 305 -4.06 -0.32 -3.56
C MET A 305 -4.36 -0.74 -4.99
N ASN A 306 -3.44 -0.48 -5.89
CA ASN A 306 -3.49 -1.01 -7.26
C ASN A 306 -2.61 -2.26 -7.47
N LEU A 307 -2.05 -2.82 -6.39
CA LEU A 307 -1.33 -4.09 -6.36
C LEU A 307 -2.30 -5.28 -6.36
N ASN A 308 -1.97 -6.32 -7.09
CA ASN A 308 -2.66 -7.60 -6.99
C ASN A 308 -2.00 -8.53 -5.94
N LEU A 309 -2.66 -9.63 -5.60
CA LEU A 309 -2.19 -10.55 -4.56
C LEU A 309 -0.79 -11.12 -4.87
N ASP A 310 -0.50 -11.47 -6.13
CA ASP A 310 0.80 -12.03 -6.51
C ASP A 310 1.93 -11.00 -6.30
N GLN A 311 1.67 -9.73 -6.58
CA GLN A 311 2.60 -8.63 -6.33
C GLN A 311 2.81 -8.38 -4.84
N VAL A 312 1.75 -8.41 -4.04
CA VAL A 312 1.85 -8.30 -2.57
C VAL A 312 2.68 -9.47 -2.00
N VAL A 313 2.44 -10.70 -2.48
CA VAL A 313 3.21 -11.89 -2.06
C VAL A 313 4.67 -11.79 -2.50
N ALA A 314 4.94 -11.26 -3.70
CA ALA A 314 6.31 -11.05 -4.18
C ALA A 314 7.07 -10.03 -3.32
N MET A 315 6.44 -8.91 -2.98
CA MET A 315 7.02 -7.90 -2.07
C MET A 315 7.28 -8.46 -0.67
N ALA A 316 6.32 -9.22 -0.13
CA ALA A 316 6.51 -9.92 1.15
C ALA A 316 7.68 -10.93 1.08
N GLY A 317 7.89 -11.58 -0.07
CA GLY A 317 9.02 -12.47 -0.31
C GLY A 317 10.38 -11.73 -0.34
N VAL A 318 10.42 -10.48 -0.79
CA VAL A 318 11.61 -9.62 -0.70
C VAL A 318 11.86 -9.24 0.75
N LEU A 319 10.83 -8.83 1.49
CA LEU A 319 10.94 -8.51 2.91
C LEU A 319 11.49 -9.69 3.73
N ASP A 320 11.16 -10.94 3.38
CA ASP A 320 11.73 -12.14 4.01
C ASP A 320 13.26 -12.25 3.83
N LYS A 321 13.77 -11.79 2.68
CA LYS A 321 15.20 -11.89 2.32
C LYS A 321 16.04 -10.74 2.87
N VAL A 322 15.49 -9.54 2.91
CA VAL A 322 16.17 -8.33 3.38
C VAL A 322 16.26 -8.35 4.90
N SER A 323 17.41 -8.02 5.48
CA SER A 323 17.49 -7.74 6.93
C SER A 323 16.76 -6.43 7.23
N LEU A 324 16.05 -6.37 8.34
CA LEU A 324 15.39 -5.12 8.75
C LEU A 324 16.40 -4.00 8.99
N ASP A 325 17.59 -4.34 9.45
CA ASP A 325 18.67 -3.38 9.68
C ASP A 325 19.28 -2.83 8.37
N ASP A 326 19.02 -3.52 7.25
CA ASP A 326 19.48 -3.12 5.92
C ASP A 326 18.43 -2.30 5.14
N ILE A 327 17.21 -2.14 5.69
CA ILE A 327 16.21 -1.24 5.12
C ILE A 327 16.67 0.19 5.29
N GLN A 328 16.89 0.87 4.17
CA GLN A 328 17.36 2.24 4.17
C GLN A 328 16.22 3.21 4.45
N HIS A 329 16.53 4.27 5.19
CA HIS A 329 15.62 5.37 5.48
C HIS A 329 16.20 6.66 4.93
N SER A 330 15.39 7.41 4.21
CA SER A 330 15.78 8.69 3.63
C SER A 330 14.71 9.74 3.89
N VAL A 331 15.13 10.96 4.11
CA VAL A 331 14.28 12.15 4.26
C VAL A 331 14.92 13.27 3.44
N LEU A 332 14.15 14.19 2.90
CA LEU A 332 14.66 15.41 2.30
C LEU A 332 14.98 16.41 3.44
N GLU A 333 16.26 16.70 3.67
CA GLU A 333 16.71 17.47 4.85
C GLU A 333 17.24 18.88 4.51
N GLU A 334 17.73 19.08 3.26
CA GLU A 334 18.40 20.32 2.86
C GLU A 334 17.44 21.42 2.38
N GLY A 335 16.15 21.10 2.27
CA GLY A 335 15.12 22.08 1.95
C GLY A 335 14.81 23.02 3.13
N ASN A 336 14.01 24.05 2.86
CA ASN A 336 13.61 25.01 3.87
C ASN A 336 12.09 25.30 3.82
N TYR A 337 11.56 25.84 4.91
CA TYR A 337 10.18 26.29 4.98
C TYR A 337 10.08 27.78 4.68
N GLU A 338 9.25 28.13 3.67
CA GLU A 338 8.99 29.50 3.26
C GLU A 338 7.50 29.75 3.08
N ASN A 339 7.05 30.96 3.39
CA ASN A 339 5.69 31.39 3.07
C ASN A 339 5.62 31.78 1.59
N ASP A 340 4.64 31.24 0.89
CA ASP A 340 4.36 31.55 -0.50
C ASP A 340 2.87 31.41 -0.79
N TYR A 341 2.44 31.95 -1.94
CA TYR A 341 1.04 31.90 -2.35
C TYR A 341 0.66 30.51 -2.87
N ASP A 342 -0.34 29.91 -2.25
CA ASP A 342 -0.94 28.66 -2.69
C ASP A 342 -2.02 28.95 -3.72
N GLU A 343 -1.81 28.55 -4.96
CA GLU A 343 -2.72 28.86 -6.07
C GLU A 343 -4.04 28.09 -5.95
N TYR A 344 -4.02 26.87 -5.39
CA TYR A 344 -5.21 26.06 -5.19
C TYR A 344 -6.08 26.59 -4.03
N MET A 345 -5.45 26.92 -2.90
CA MET A 345 -6.15 27.44 -1.73
C MET A 345 -6.45 28.92 -1.81
N GLY A 346 -5.78 29.67 -2.69
CA GLY A 346 -5.96 31.11 -2.89
C GLY A 346 -5.50 31.97 -1.70
N GLN A 347 -4.48 31.54 -0.96
CA GLN A 347 -3.93 32.21 0.22
C GLN A 347 -2.45 31.91 0.41
N GLU A 348 -1.77 32.70 1.26
CA GLU A 348 -0.40 32.38 1.66
C GLU A 348 -0.38 31.18 2.61
N LEU A 349 0.47 30.21 2.33
CA LEU A 349 0.74 29.04 3.17
C LEU A 349 2.25 28.88 3.38
N ASN A 350 2.62 28.10 4.40
CA ASN A 350 3.99 27.72 4.64
C ASN A 350 4.29 26.45 3.83
N PHE A 351 5.27 26.52 2.91
CA PHE A 351 5.69 25.44 2.04
C PHE A 351 7.06 24.92 2.42
N TYR A 352 7.29 23.64 2.24
CA TYR A 352 8.62 23.07 2.17
C TYR A 352 9.15 23.26 0.73
N LYS A 353 10.25 23.98 0.59
CA LYS A 353 10.98 24.14 -0.66
C LYS A 353 12.08 23.09 -0.66
N ALA A 354 11.88 22.00 -1.39
CA ALA A 354 12.89 20.95 -1.52
C ALA A 354 14.15 21.53 -2.18
N ASP A 355 15.32 21.11 -1.72
CA ASP A 355 16.56 21.39 -2.43
C ASP A 355 16.63 20.50 -3.68
N GLU A 356 16.73 21.13 -4.86
CA GLU A 356 16.72 20.46 -6.16
C GLU A 356 17.90 19.52 -6.32
N GLN A 357 19.07 19.90 -5.79
CA GLN A 357 20.27 19.07 -5.92
C GLN A 357 20.21 17.85 -5.00
N GLU A 358 19.74 18.02 -3.74
CA GLU A 358 19.52 16.92 -2.83
C GLU A 358 18.53 15.89 -3.43
N LEU A 359 17.42 16.39 -3.98
CA LEU A 359 16.41 15.54 -4.59
C LEU A 359 16.98 14.77 -5.79
N LEU A 360 17.67 15.46 -6.70
CA LEU A 360 18.32 14.86 -7.87
C LEU A 360 19.32 13.78 -7.45
N ASP A 361 20.20 14.08 -6.50
CA ASP A 361 21.24 13.16 -6.04
C ASP A 361 20.63 11.90 -5.40
N LYS A 362 19.60 12.06 -4.57
CA LYS A 362 18.86 10.94 -3.95
C LYS A 362 18.17 10.06 -5.01
N MET A 363 17.53 10.65 -6.00
CA MET A 363 16.86 9.90 -7.07
C MET A 363 17.87 9.19 -7.99
N LEU A 364 19.01 9.82 -8.29
CA LEU A 364 20.10 9.16 -9.02
C LEU A 364 20.66 7.96 -8.24
N GLU A 365 20.88 8.08 -6.94
CA GLU A 365 21.37 6.99 -6.09
C GLU A 365 20.38 5.81 -6.05
N LEU A 366 19.08 6.09 -5.97
CA LEU A 366 18.05 5.06 -5.83
C LEU A 366 17.77 4.30 -7.14
N TYR A 367 17.76 4.98 -8.26
CA TYR A 367 17.22 4.45 -9.51
C TYR A 367 18.25 4.19 -10.60
N TYR A 368 19.47 4.71 -10.43
CA TYR A 368 20.44 4.74 -11.51
C TYR A 368 21.83 4.27 -11.10
N THR A 369 22.58 3.84 -12.11
CA THR A 369 23.99 3.50 -11.95
C THR A 369 24.81 4.27 -12.98
N PRO A 370 25.89 4.99 -12.59
CA PRO A 370 26.77 5.65 -13.54
C PRO A 370 27.39 4.64 -14.54
N VAL A 371 27.47 5.02 -15.81
CA VAL A 371 28.02 4.18 -16.88
C VAL A 371 29.46 4.59 -17.22
#